data_05a2b0a08fa9f3f34930cf0a1d7e9662
#
_entry.id   05a2b0a08fa9f3f34930cf0a1d7e9662
#
_cell.length_a   1.000
_cell.length_b   1.000
_cell.length_c   1.000
_cell.angle_alpha   90.00
_cell.angle_beta   90.00
_cell.angle_gamma   90.00
#
_symmetry.space_group_name_H-M   'P 1'
#
loop_
_entity.id
_entity.type
_entity.pdbx_description
1 polymer ?
#
loop_
_entity_poly.entity_id
_entity_poly.type
_entity_poly.pdbx_seq_one_letter_code
_entity_poly.pdbx_strand_id
1 'polypeptide(L)'
;RSGANWTRGTEMAPFKRCTSLAEFQAIEAKFYDDHYAERLHYTTLADYLDELMEGVSPGASDDEAEAALVAMAPLKVAAYLPEWHDPAERAGWVRRSVEAFEETLSESHHEDLGDPENDSPGFTATERAEVEAFLARWLDRVGVWRCDVVAEYVMTAEDIRAVLGRSA
;
A
#
# COMPACT_ATOMS: atom_id res chain seq x y z
N ARG A 1 2.78 -30.47 -7.42
CA ARG A 1 2.91 -29.53 -6.27
C ARG A 1 4.29 -28.89 -6.38
N SER A 2 4.38 -27.78 -7.09
CA SER A 2 5.60 -26.96 -7.15
C SER A 2 5.27 -25.63 -6.48
N GLY A 3 5.65 -25.50 -5.21
CA GLY A 3 5.53 -24.28 -4.46
C GLY A 3 6.48 -23.24 -5.05
N ALA A 4 5.92 -22.20 -5.66
CA ALA A 4 6.68 -21.01 -6.01
C ALA A 4 7.20 -20.38 -4.72
N ASN A 5 8.46 -20.59 -4.45
CA ASN A 5 9.20 -19.90 -3.41
C ASN A 5 9.39 -18.45 -3.83
N TRP A 6 8.50 -17.57 -3.40
CA TRP A 6 8.70 -16.13 -3.47
C TRP A 6 9.76 -15.77 -2.43
N THR A 7 11.01 -15.92 -2.79
CA THR A 7 12.12 -15.31 -2.04
C THR A 7 11.98 -13.81 -2.21
N ARG A 8 11.42 -13.14 -1.20
CA ARG A 8 11.53 -11.70 -1.01
C ARG A 8 12.99 -11.36 -0.79
N GLY A 9 13.69 -11.06 -1.86
CA GLY A 9 15.05 -10.56 -1.88
C GLY A 9 15.10 -9.13 -2.38
N THR A 10 14.30 -8.23 -1.77
CA THR A 10 14.55 -6.80 -1.83
C THR A 10 14.82 -6.37 -0.40
N GLU A 11 16.07 -6.05 -0.09
CA GLU A 11 16.38 -5.27 1.11
C GLU A 11 15.48 -4.04 1.06
N MET A 12 14.51 -3.98 1.99
CA MET A 12 13.71 -2.77 2.17
C MET A 12 14.68 -1.64 2.43
N ALA A 13 14.59 -0.56 1.66
CA ALA A 13 15.37 0.64 1.92
C ALA A 13 15.21 1.01 3.40
N PRO A 14 16.31 1.31 4.11
CA PRO A 14 16.24 1.58 5.53
C PRO A 14 15.38 2.83 5.76
N PHE A 15 14.21 2.66 6.37
CA PHE A 15 13.37 3.78 6.79
C PHE A 15 14.00 4.51 7.97
N LYS A 16 13.72 5.81 8.08
CA LYS A 16 14.26 6.66 9.15
C LYS A 16 13.44 6.47 10.44
N ARG A 17 14.13 6.20 11.55
CA ARG A 17 13.51 6.27 12.87
C ARG A 17 13.69 7.67 13.44
N CYS A 18 12.59 8.41 13.54
CA CYS A 18 12.59 9.77 14.06
C CYS A 18 12.60 9.79 15.60
N THR A 19 13.24 10.79 16.15
CA THR A 19 13.39 10.95 17.61
C THR A 19 12.49 12.07 18.17
N SER A 20 11.85 12.85 17.29
CA SER A 20 10.91 13.91 17.67
C SER A 20 9.79 14.04 16.64
N LEU A 21 8.63 14.57 17.06
CA LEU A 21 7.51 14.89 16.18
C LEU A 21 7.91 15.86 15.07
N ALA A 22 8.69 16.88 15.38
CA ALA A 22 9.16 17.86 14.40
C ALA A 22 10.03 17.22 13.30
N GLU A 23 10.90 16.27 13.68
CA GLU A 23 11.70 15.52 12.74
C GLU A 23 10.82 14.63 11.85
N PHE A 24 9.81 13.97 12.41
CA PHE A 24 8.87 13.12 11.69
C PHE A 24 8.02 13.95 10.71
N GLN A 25 7.47 15.06 11.13
CA GLN A 25 6.68 15.97 10.29
C GLN A 25 7.49 16.64 9.16
N ALA A 26 8.81 16.75 9.30
CA ALA A 26 9.70 17.27 8.27
C ALA A 26 10.00 16.24 7.15
N ILE A 27 9.63 14.98 7.33
CA ILE A 27 9.79 13.94 6.30
C ILE A 27 8.75 14.17 5.20
N GLU A 28 9.19 14.12 3.95
CA GLU A 28 8.26 14.07 2.82
C GLU A 28 7.50 12.75 2.86
N ALA A 29 6.20 12.85 3.09
CA ALA A 29 5.30 11.70 3.13
C ALA A 29 3.98 12.06 2.45
N LYS A 30 3.27 11.06 1.97
CA LYS A 30 1.95 11.23 1.37
C LYS A 30 0.84 10.58 2.19
N PHE A 31 1.19 9.55 2.95
CA PHE A 31 0.25 8.85 3.82
C PHE A 31 0.87 8.56 5.18
N TYR A 32 0.01 8.45 6.18
CA TYR A 32 0.36 8.10 7.56
C TYR A 32 -0.52 6.96 8.01
N ASP A 33 0.06 5.96 8.68
CA ASP A 33 -0.67 4.82 9.22
C ASP A 33 0.22 4.05 10.21
N ASP A 34 -0.21 2.86 10.66
CA ASP A 34 0.68 1.94 11.34
C ASP A 34 1.71 1.33 10.36
N HIS A 35 2.74 0.67 10.89
CA HIS A 35 3.81 0.11 10.06
C HIS A 35 3.36 -1.04 9.15
N TYR A 36 2.21 -1.64 9.41
CA TYR A 36 1.71 -2.82 8.72
C TYR A 36 0.40 -2.58 7.98
N ALA A 37 0.07 -1.32 7.73
CA ALA A 37 -1.16 -0.97 7.05
C ALA A 37 -1.27 -1.65 5.68
N GLU A 38 -2.34 -2.39 5.47
CA GLU A 38 -2.63 -3.03 4.18
C GLU A 38 -3.21 -2.03 3.17
N ARG A 39 -3.82 -0.96 3.68
CA ARG A 39 -4.45 0.10 2.88
C ARG A 39 -4.13 1.45 3.50
N LEU A 40 -3.64 2.37 2.69
CA LEU A 40 -3.27 3.71 3.11
C LEU A 40 -4.36 4.70 2.69
N HIS A 41 -4.97 5.35 3.66
CA HIS A 41 -6.07 6.29 3.44
C HIS A 41 -5.77 7.69 3.96
N TYR A 42 -4.94 7.82 4.99
CA TYR A 42 -4.77 9.07 5.74
C TYR A 42 -3.64 9.88 5.14
N THR A 43 -3.97 11.05 4.61
CA THR A 43 -3.00 11.97 3.99
C THR A 43 -2.40 12.97 4.98
N THR A 44 -2.98 13.07 6.17
CA THR A 44 -2.43 13.84 7.27
C THR A 44 -2.34 12.99 8.54
N LEU A 45 -1.40 13.34 9.41
CA LEU A 45 -1.26 12.67 10.68
C LEU A 45 -2.48 12.92 11.60
N ALA A 46 -3.13 14.08 11.45
CA ALA A 46 -4.36 14.40 12.18
C ALA A 46 -5.51 13.50 11.76
N ASP A 47 -5.75 13.32 10.46
CA ASP A 47 -6.81 12.42 9.95
C ASP A 47 -6.61 10.98 10.46
N TYR A 48 -5.35 10.51 10.52
CA TYR A 48 -5.04 9.20 11.06
C TYR A 48 -5.38 9.08 12.55
N LEU A 49 -5.04 10.09 13.36
CA LEU A 49 -5.36 10.10 14.78
C LEU A 49 -6.86 10.24 15.04
N ASP A 50 -7.58 11.03 14.25
CA ASP A 50 -9.04 11.17 14.35
C ASP A 50 -9.75 9.81 14.10
N GLU A 51 -9.32 9.06 13.10
CA GLU A 51 -9.86 7.70 12.84
C GLU A 51 -9.56 6.74 14.00
N LEU A 52 -8.35 6.82 14.57
CA LEU A 52 -8.01 6.01 15.75
C LEU A 52 -8.90 6.36 16.96
N MET A 53 -9.24 7.64 17.15
CA MET A 53 -10.16 8.07 18.21
C MET A 53 -11.53 7.43 18.03
N GLU A 54 -12.09 7.44 16.83
CA GLU A 54 -13.37 6.78 16.53
C GLU A 54 -13.31 5.27 16.80
N GLY A 55 -12.19 4.64 16.46
CA GLY A 55 -11.97 3.19 16.68
C GLY A 55 -11.84 2.81 18.14
N VAL A 56 -11.20 3.66 18.96
CA VAL A 56 -10.95 3.39 20.39
C VAL A 56 -12.20 3.63 21.26
N SER A 57 -13.01 4.62 20.91
CA SER A 57 -14.20 4.99 21.70
C SER A 57 -15.39 5.33 20.81
N PRO A 58 -16.01 4.34 20.13
CA PRO A 58 -17.12 4.60 19.23
C PRO A 58 -18.29 5.27 19.96
N GLY A 59 -18.71 6.44 19.46
CA GLY A 59 -19.86 7.18 20.00
C GLY A 59 -19.58 7.97 21.29
N ALA A 60 -18.33 8.05 21.73
CA ALA A 60 -17.90 8.95 22.81
C ALA A 60 -17.86 10.41 22.34
N SER A 61 -17.82 11.34 23.28
CA SER A 61 -17.48 12.73 22.96
C SER A 61 -16.01 12.83 22.52
N ASP A 62 -15.69 13.87 21.77
CA ASP A 62 -14.32 14.11 21.30
C ASP A 62 -13.29 14.12 22.44
N ASP A 63 -13.65 14.72 23.59
CA ASP A 63 -12.77 14.80 24.76
C ASP A 63 -12.52 13.42 25.39
N GLU A 64 -13.55 12.56 25.44
CA GLU A 64 -13.42 11.19 25.94
C GLU A 64 -12.62 10.31 24.98
N ALA A 65 -12.83 10.46 23.68
CA ALA A 65 -12.10 9.74 22.65
C ALA A 65 -10.61 10.14 22.63
N GLU A 66 -10.32 11.43 22.73
CA GLU A 66 -8.94 11.93 22.87
C GLU A 66 -8.27 11.39 24.14
N ALA A 67 -8.95 11.43 25.28
CA ALA A 67 -8.41 10.91 26.52
C ALA A 67 -8.09 9.40 26.42
N ALA A 68 -8.95 8.64 25.75
CA ALA A 68 -8.73 7.23 25.50
C ALA A 68 -7.52 6.97 24.58
N LEU A 69 -7.39 7.73 23.47
CA LEU A 69 -6.26 7.62 22.55
C LEU A 69 -4.95 8.01 23.26
N VAL A 70 -4.95 9.09 24.01
CA VAL A 70 -3.79 9.55 24.81
C VAL A 70 -3.35 8.51 25.84
N ALA A 71 -4.31 7.79 26.43
CA ALA A 71 -4.00 6.72 27.37
C ALA A 71 -3.33 5.49 26.72
N MET A 72 -3.44 5.35 25.38
CA MET A 72 -2.75 4.31 24.62
C MET A 72 -1.29 4.65 24.31
N ALA A 73 -0.85 5.86 24.55
CA ALA A 73 0.55 6.25 24.30
C ALA A 73 1.54 5.36 25.07
N PRO A 74 2.70 5.03 24.50
CA PRO A 74 3.24 5.53 23.23
C PRO A 74 2.62 4.86 21.99
N LEU A 75 2.31 5.63 20.96
CA LEU A 75 1.71 5.20 19.71
C LEU A 75 2.75 5.16 18.59
N LYS A 76 2.90 4.03 17.93
CA LYS A 76 3.82 3.89 16.80
C LYS A 76 3.11 4.29 15.50
N VAL A 77 3.72 5.22 14.75
CA VAL A 77 3.21 5.74 13.49
C VAL A 77 4.28 5.63 12.42
N ALA A 78 3.87 5.28 11.21
CA ALA A 78 4.73 5.23 10.03
C ALA A 78 4.29 6.29 9.01
N ALA A 79 5.26 6.87 8.33
CA ALA A 79 5.08 7.75 7.19
C ALA A 79 5.41 6.99 5.91
N TYR A 80 4.56 7.15 4.90
CA TYR A 80 4.66 6.43 3.64
C TYR A 80 4.81 7.40 2.48
N LEU A 81 5.67 7.04 1.54
CA LEU A 81 5.82 7.73 0.27
C LEU A 81 5.50 6.77 -0.87
N PRO A 82 4.68 7.18 -1.86
CA PRO A 82 4.49 6.39 -3.06
C PRO A 82 5.81 6.20 -3.78
N GLU A 83 6.15 4.94 -4.03
CA GLU A 83 7.26 4.60 -4.89
C GLU A 83 6.75 4.45 -6.33
N TRP A 84 7.28 5.28 -7.22
CA TRP A 84 7.05 5.15 -8.65
C TRP A 84 8.00 4.11 -9.18
N HIS A 85 7.47 2.99 -9.66
CA HIS A 85 8.32 1.98 -10.27
C HIS A 85 9.14 2.53 -11.44
N ASP A 86 10.38 2.08 -11.50
CA ASP A 86 11.18 2.18 -12.71
C ASP A 86 10.34 1.73 -13.93
N PRO A 87 10.39 2.46 -15.06
CA PRO A 87 9.70 2.08 -16.29
C PRO A 87 9.94 0.63 -16.74
N ALA A 88 11.13 0.07 -16.48
CA ALA A 88 11.46 -1.32 -16.78
C ALA A 88 10.74 -2.32 -15.88
N GLU A 89 10.63 -2.04 -14.58
CA GLU A 89 9.86 -2.84 -13.62
C GLU A 89 8.38 -2.83 -13.96
N ARG A 90 7.85 -1.66 -14.29
CA ARG A 90 6.48 -1.47 -14.72
C ARG A 90 6.16 -2.27 -15.98
N ALA A 91 6.99 -2.19 -17.01
CA ALA A 91 6.84 -2.98 -18.23
C ALA A 91 6.90 -4.49 -17.95
N GLY A 92 7.79 -4.91 -17.06
CA GLY A 92 7.89 -6.29 -16.59
C GLY A 92 6.64 -6.77 -15.87
N TRP A 93 6.01 -5.91 -15.05
CA TRP A 93 4.76 -6.25 -14.38
C TRP A 93 3.61 -6.38 -15.37
N VAL A 94 3.44 -5.45 -16.30
CA VAL A 94 2.42 -5.51 -17.35
C VAL A 94 2.53 -6.81 -18.12
N ARG A 95 3.72 -7.16 -18.58
CA ARG A 95 3.96 -8.41 -19.32
C ARG A 95 3.58 -9.65 -18.50
N ARG A 96 4.04 -9.77 -17.26
CA ARG A 96 3.68 -10.91 -16.38
C ARG A 96 2.20 -11.00 -16.09
N SER A 97 1.49 -9.88 -16.01
CA SER A 97 0.04 -9.87 -15.82
C SER A 97 -0.71 -10.40 -17.04
N VAL A 98 -0.25 -10.08 -18.24
CA VAL A 98 -0.81 -10.62 -19.49
C VAL A 98 -0.53 -12.13 -19.59
N GLU A 99 0.69 -12.54 -19.30
CA GLU A 99 1.08 -13.97 -19.30
C GLU A 99 0.24 -14.80 -18.31
N ALA A 100 0.03 -14.29 -17.09
CA ALA A 100 -0.80 -14.96 -16.08
C ALA A 100 -2.28 -15.05 -16.51
N PHE A 101 -2.78 -14.03 -17.22
CA PHE A 101 -4.13 -14.04 -17.75
C PHE A 101 -4.29 -15.08 -18.87
N GLU A 102 -3.33 -15.17 -19.80
CA GLU A 102 -3.32 -16.19 -20.85
C GLU A 102 -3.25 -17.60 -20.27
N GLU A 103 -2.42 -17.82 -19.26
CA GLU A 103 -2.31 -19.11 -18.56
C GLU A 103 -3.65 -19.51 -17.94
N THR A 104 -4.33 -18.59 -17.24
CA THR A 104 -5.64 -18.83 -16.65
C THR A 104 -6.69 -19.17 -17.69
N LEU A 105 -6.71 -18.46 -18.83
CA LEU A 105 -7.63 -18.77 -19.93
C LEU A 105 -7.34 -20.14 -20.55
N SER A 106 -6.07 -20.47 -20.72
CA SER A 106 -5.64 -21.76 -21.24
C SER A 106 -6.10 -22.91 -20.36
N GLU A 107 -5.88 -22.80 -19.05
CA GLU A 107 -6.31 -23.81 -18.08
C GLU A 107 -7.83 -24.00 -18.10
N SER A 108 -8.60 -22.91 -18.07
CA SER A 108 -10.07 -22.97 -18.12
C SER A 108 -10.58 -23.58 -19.43
N HIS A 109 -9.93 -23.28 -20.56
CA HIS A 109 -10.32 -23.81 -21.86
C HIS A 109 -10.10 -25.31 -21.94
N HIS A 110 -9.02 -25.84 -21.41
CA HIS A 110 -8.71 -27.26 -21.37
C HIS A 110 -9.68 -28.06 -20.48
N GLU A 111 -10.11 -27.51 -19.37
CA GLU A 111 -11.08 -28.16 -18.48
C GLU A 111 -12.46 -28.31 -19.13
N ASP A 112 -12.90 -27.27 -19.86
CA ASP A 112 -14.25 -27.25 -20.43
C ASP A 112 -14.40 -28.02 -21.76
N LEU A 113 -13.35 -28.08 -22.58
CA LEU A 113 -13.44 -28.64 -23.93
C LEU A 113 -12.83 -30.02 -24.06
N GLY A 114 -12.05 -30.52 -23.12
CA GLY A 114 -11.52 -31.89 -23.10
C GLY A 114 -10.64 -32.25 -24.30
N ASP A 115 -10.19 -31.30 -25.08
CA ASP A 115 -9.39 -31.53 -26.29
C ASP A 115 -7.92 -31.07 -26.04
N PRO A 116 -7.00 -32.02 -25.81
CA PRO A 116 -5.61 -31.72 -25.53
C PRO A 116 -4.82 -31.26 -26.78
N GLU A 117 -5.39 -31.36 -27.98
CA GLU A 117 -4.74 -30.96 -29.23
C GLU A 117 -5.14 -29.54 -29.70
N ASN A 118 -6.11 -28.93 -29.04
CA ASN A 118 -6.51 -27.57 -29.37
C ASN A 118 -5.53 -26.60 -28.75
N ASP A 119 -4.73 -25.95 -29.58
CA ASP A 119 -3.85 -24.86 -29.14
C ASP A 119 -4.67 -23.87 -28.32
N SER A 120 -4.24 -23.64 -27.10
CA SER A 120 -4.83 -22.66 -26.22
C SER A 120 -5.01 -21.33 -26.95
N PRO A 121 -6.20 -20.69 -26.89
CA PRO A 121 -6.42 -19.42 -27.52
C PRO A 121 -5.64 -18.32 -26.79
N GLY A 122 -4.33 -18.29 -27.01
CA GLY A 122 -3.50 -17.19 -26.58
C GLY A 122 -3.76 -15.95 -27.42
N PHE A 123 -3.38 -14.80 -26.91
CA PHE A 123 -3.41 -13.57 -27.68
C PHE A 123 -2.49 -13.67 -28.90
N THR A 124 -2.95 -13.17 -30.04
CA THR A 124 -2.06 -12.84 -31.14
C THR A 124 -1.06 -11.76 -30.70
N ALA A 125 0.05 -11.62 -31.38
CA ALA A 125 1.04 -10.58 -31.06
C ALA A 125 0.43 -9.16 -31.02
N THR A 126 -0.55 -8.89 -31.88
CA THR A 126 -1.26 -7.59 -31.93
C THR A 126 -2.16 -7.42 -30.72
N GLU A 127 -2.98 -8.41 -30.37
CA GLU A 127 -3.86 -8.36 -29.21
C GLU A 127 -3.08 -8.25 -27.91
N ARG A 128 -1.99 -8.99 -27.79
CA ARG A 128 -1.07 -8.87 -26.64
C ARG A 128 -0.56 -7.45 -26.47
N ALA A 129 -0.08 -6.83 -27.56
CA ALA A 129 0.41 -5.46 -27.52
C ALA A 129 -0.68 -4.44 -27.15
N GLU A 130 -1.92 -4.65 -27.57
CA GLU A 130 -3.07 -3.81 -27.22
C GLU A 130 -3.41 -3.92 -25.74
N VAL A 131 -3.43 -5.14 -25.18
CA VAL A 131 -3.69 -5.37 -23.75
C VAL A 131 -2.56 -4.79 -22.89
N GLU A 132 -1.30 -5.00 -23.28
CA GLU A 132 -0.16 -4.40 -22.59
C GLU A 132 -0.23 -2.86 -22.58
N ALA A 133 -0.56 -2.26 -23.71
CA ALA A 133 -0.71 -0.82 -23.83
C ALA A 133 -1.90 -0.29 -23.01
N PHE A 134 -3.00 -1.03 -22.94
CA PHE A 134 -4.12 -0.70 -22.07
C PHE A 134 -3.72 -0.73 -20.60
N LEU A 135 -3.11 -1.82 -20.15
CA LEU A 135 -2.63 -1.95 -18.77
C LEU A 135 -1.64 -0.85 -18.41
N ALA A 136 -0.69 -0.54 -19.29
CA ALA A 136 0.26 0.52 -19.06
C ALA A 136 -0.42 1.89 -18.84
N ARG A 137 -1.40 2.24 -19.69
CA ARG A 137 -2.19 3.48 -19.53
C ARG A 137 -3.07 3.47 -18.27
N TRP A 138 -3.64 2.31 -17.95
CA TRP A 138 -4.44 2.19 -16.72
C TRP A 138 -3.57 2.44 -15.49
N LEU A 139 -2.38 1.90 -15.47
CA LEU A 139 -1.41 2.09 -14.41
C LEU A 139 -0.96 3.55 -14.27
N ASP A 140 -0.74 4.26 -15.39
CA ASP A 140 -0.44 5.70 -15.37
C ASP A 140 -1.58 6.51 -14.72
N ARG A 141 -2.81 6.09 -14.95
CA ARG A 141 -3.99 6.76 -14.39
C ARG A 141 -4.18 6.46 -12.91
N VAL A 142 -3.96 5.23 -12.47
CA VAL A 142 -4.10 4.82 -11.06
C VAL A 142 -2.96 5.39 -10.21
N GLY A 143 -1.80 5.55 -10.80
CA GLY A 143 -0.73 6.41 -10.29
C GLY A 143 0.09 5.88 -9.14
N VAL A 144 -0.36 4.88 -8.38
CA VAL A 144 0.38 4.39 -7.21
C VAL A 144 0.38 2.87 -7.19
N TRP A 145 1.57 2.29 -7.19
CA TRP A 145 1.78 0.86 -7.16
C TRP A 145 2.01 0.31 -5.79
N ARG A 146 2.78 1.06 -5.04
CA ARG A 146 3.30 0.65 -3.77
C ARG A 146 3.63 1.90 -2.98
N CYS A 147 3.42 1.86 -1.68
CA CYS A 147 3.94 2.85 -0.78
C CYS A 147 4.93 2.16 0.15
N ASP A 148 6.12 2.72 0.25
CA ASP A 148 7.13 2.25 1.18
C ASP A 148 7.13 3.11 2.45
N VAL A 149 7.41 2.47 3.57
CA VAL A 149 7.67 3.19 4.82
C VAL A 149 8.98 3.96 4.67
N VAL A 150 8.90 5.27 4.78
CA VAL A 150 10.07 6.16 4.71
C VAL A 150 10.53 6.62 6.08
N ALA A 151 9.61 6.67 7.05
CA ALA A 151 9.95 7.00 8.43
C ALA A 151 9.00 6.33 9.42
N GLU A 152 9.49 6.14 10.65
CA GLU A 152 8.72 5.73 11.82
C GLU A 152 8.97 6.70 12.96
N TYR A 153 7.94 6.91 13.77
CA TYR A 153 8.01 7.68 15.00
C TYR A 153 7.15 7.04 16.09
N VAL A 154 7.57 7.17 17.33
CA VAL A 154 6.81 6.74 18.50
C VAL A 154 6.29 7.99 19.21
N MET A 155 5.01 8.29 19.00
CA MET A 155 4.35 9.47 19.53
C MET A 155 4.10 9.32 21.02
N THR A 156 4.41 10.38 21.77
CA THR A 156 4.03 10.51 23.17
C THR A 156 2.60 11.04 23.31
N ALA A 157 2.05 11.00 24.51
CA ALA A 157 0.77 11.63 24.84
C ALA A 157 0.72 13.14 24.51
N GLU A 158 1.85 13.84 24.67
CA GLU A 158 1.99 15.27 24.36
C GLU A 158 1.96 15.49 22.83
N ASP A 159 2.64 14.63 22.05
CA ASP A 159 2.63 14.69 20.58
C ASP A 159 1.23 14.48 20.00
N ILE A 160 0.46 13.53 20.55
CA ILE A 160 -0.91 13.26 20.13
C ILE A 160 -1.76 14.53 20.30
N ARG A 161 -1.71 15.15 21.48
CA ARG A 161 -2.44 16.41 21.74
C ARG A 161 -1.98 17.55 20.82
N ALA A 162 -0.67 17.67 20.60
CA ALA A 162 -0.12 18.70 19.72
C ALA A 162 -0.61 18.56 18.27
N VAL A 163 -0.70 17.34 17.75
CA VAL A 163 -1.18 17.08 16.38
C VAL A 163 -2.68 17.36 16.27
N LEU A 164 -3.48 16.95 17.25
CA LEU A 164 -4.92 17.21 17.27
C LEU A 164 -5.28 18.69 17.49
N GLY A 165 -4.29 19.55 17.80
CA GLY A 165 -4.49 20.99 17.98
C GLY A 165 -5.29 21.35 19.25
N ARG A 166 -5.45 20.41 20.15
CA ARG A 166 -6.19 20.54 21.39
C ARG A 166 -5.18 20.74 22.53
N SER A 167 -4.69 21.99 22.63
CA SER A 167 -3.88 22.38 23.79
C SER A 167 -4.75 22.41 25.05
N ALA A 168 -4.23 21.82 26.11
CA ALA A 168 -4.85 21.80 27.42
C ALA A 168 -4.99 23.21 28.04
#